data_db16d64ac084b2d6a66b6474f66226a3
#
_entry.id   db16d64ac084b2d6a66b6474f66226a3
#
_cell.length_a   1.000
_cell.length_b   1.000
_cell.length_c   1.000
_cell.angle_alpha   90.00
_cell.angle_beta   90.00
_cell.angle_gamma   90.00
#
_symmetry.space_group_name_H-M   'P 1'
#
loop_
_entity.id
_entity.type
_entity.pdbx_description
1 polymer ?
#
loop_
_entity_poly.entity_id
_entity_poly.type
_entity_poly.pdbx_seq_one_letter_code
_entity_poly.pdbx_strand_id
1 'polypeptide(L)'
;ISLDMVVETPFLDEEVIKFSDEISISEKINLKEDKRFGKWILRKTFENNLPRNIIWREKSPMQDGSGTANLTNLFNTIITDDVFSRKRTEILEKDGVYIRSKESLHYYECFRKSNSVIDSKSDKKCPDCNYEIKLNSKFCKMCGKFPII
;
A
#
# COMPACT_ATOMS: atom_id res chain seq x y z
N ILE A 1 13.28 8.23 8.33
CA ILE A 1 11.97 7.98 9.00
C ILE A 1 11.59 9.30 9.66
N SER A 2 10.50 9.92 9.21
CA SER A 2 10.13 11.30 9.59
C SER A 2 9.52 11.44 11.00
N LEU A 3 9.34 10.34 11.73
CA LEU A 3 8.61 10.32 13.01
C LEU A 3 9.42 9.70 14.16
N ASP A 4 10.72 9.46 13.99
CA ASP A 4 11.58 8.80 14.98
C ASP A 4 10.97 7.55 15.64
N MET A 5 10.14 6.83 14.86
CA MET A 5 9.49 5.60 15.30
C MET A 5 10.30 4.38 14.88
N VAL A 6 10.49 3.46 15.81
CA VAL A 6 11.00 2.12 15.52
C VAL A 6 9.83 1.23 15.13
N VAL A 7 9.93 0.59 13.97
CA VAL A 7 8.93 -0.38 13.52
C VAL A 7 9.42 -1.78 13.83
N GLU A 8 8.70 -2.48 14.69
CA GLU A 8 8.96 -3.88 15.01
C GLU A 8 7.95 -4.78 14.29
N THR A 9 8.40 -5.95 13.89
CA THR A 9 7.58 -6.94 13.18
C THR A 9 7.65 -8.29 13.89
N PRO A 10 6.92 -8.49 14.99
CA PRO A 10 7.05 -9.70 15.84
C PRO A 10 6.84 -11.02 15.07
N PHE A 11 6.00 -11.02 14.02
CA PHE A 11 5.78 -12.20 13.19
C PHE A 11 6.92 -12.51 12.20
N LEU A 12 7.93 -11.63 12.10
CA LEU A 12 9.13 -11.84 11.31
C LEU A 12 10.36 -12.16 12.19
N ASP A 13 10.14 -12.42 13.47
CA ASP A 13 11.15 -12.97 14.36
C ASP A 13 11.60 -14.35 13.88
N GLU A 14 12.90 -14.65 13.97
CA GLU A 14 13.47 -15.89 13.45
C GLU A 14 12.88 -17.14 14.10
N GLU A 15 12.58 -17.11 15.39
CA GLU A 15 11.96 -18.24 16.10
C GLU A 15 10.52 -18.45 15.62
N VAL A 16 9.78 -17.37 15.40
CA VAL A 16 8.39 -17.44 14.86
C VAL A 16 8.40 -17.98 13.43
N ILE A 17 9.37 -17.57 12.61
CA ILE A 17 9.51 -18.08 11.24
C ILE A 17 9.82 -19.57 11.27
N LYS A 18 10.82 -20.00 12.03
CA LYS A 18 11.18 -21.43 12.16
C LYS A 18 10.00 -22.26 12.63
N PHE A 19 9.32 -21.84 13.71
CA PHE A 19 8.13 -22.52 14.19
C PHE A 19 7.03 -22.57 13.12
N SER A 20 6.83 -21.48 12.37
CA SER A 20 5.83 -21.47 11.31
C SER A 20 6.15 -22.45 10.18
N ASP A 21 7.42 -22.71 9.89
CA ASP A 21 7.83 -23.64 8.84
C ASP A 21 7.59 -25.11 9.24
N GLU A 22 7.63 -25.41 10.55
CA GLU A 22 7.33 -26.72 11.11
C GLU A 22 5.83 -27.06 11.15
N ILE A 23 4.96 -26.04 11.17
CA ILE A 23 3.49 -26.22 11.19
C ILE A 23 3.01 -26.81 9.86
N SER A 24 2.15 -27.81 9.92
CA SER A 24 1.53 -28.43 8.75
C SER A 24 0.65 -27.44 7.96
N ILE A 25 0.46 -27.69 6.67
CA ILE A 25 -0.41 -26.86 5.83
C ILE A 25 -1.85 -26.84 6.36
N SER A 26 -2.36 -27.96 6.89
CA SER A 26 -3.69 -28.07 7.45
C SER A 26 -3.88 -27.24 8.73
N GLU A 27 -2.81 -26.96 9.47
CA GLU A 27 -2.82 -26.07 10.63
C GLU A 27 -2.66 -24.59 10.21
N LYS A 28 -2.03 -24.32 9.08
CA LYS A 28 -1.94 -22.97 8.52
C LYS A 28 -3.24 -22.53 7.84
N ILE A 29 -3.85 -23.45 7.06
CA ILE A 29 -5.06 -23.19 6.27
C ILE A 29 -5.99 -24.37 6.38
N ASN A 30 -7.24 -24.15 6.78
CA ASN A 30 -8.25 -25.19 6.87
C ASN A 30 -9.65 -24.66 6.53
N LEU A 31 -10.62 -25.58 6.45
CA LEU A 31 -12.02 -25.29 6.12
C LEU A 31 -12.85 -25.19 7.40
N LYS A 32 -13.75 -24.24 7.44
CA LYS A 32 -14.84 -24.15 8.41
C LYS A 32 -16.09 -23.68 7.71
N GLU A 33 -17.18 -24.43 7.81
CA GLU A 33 -18.46 -24.10 7.14
C GLU A 33 -18.27 -23.82 5.64
N ASP A 34 -17.51 -24.70 4.95
CA ASP A 34 -17.17 -24.63 3.52
C ASP A 34 -16.32 -23.42 3.11
N LYS A 35 -15.88 -22.61 4.06
CA LYS A 35 -14.99 -21.48 3.83
C LYS A 35 -13.56 -21.80 4.23
N ARG A 36 -12.61 -21.36 3.40
CA ARG A 36 -11.18 -21.51 3.66
C ARG A 36 -10.67 -20.36 4.52
N PHE A 37 -10.09 -20.69 5.67
CA PHE A 37 -9.48 -19.72 6.56
C PHE A 37 -7.97 -19.94 6.66
N GLY A 38 -7.20 -18.88 6.44
CA GLY A 38 -5.79 -18.82 6.80
C GLY A 38 -5.60 -18.49 8.28
N LYS A 39 -4.37 -18.67 8.77
CA LYS A 39 -4.00 -18.52 10.19
C LYS A 39 -4.84 -19.43 11.10
N TRP A 40 -5.11 -20.63 10.62
CA TRP A 40 -6.03 -21.57 11.27
C TRP A 40 -5.67 -21.85 12.71
N ILE A 41 -4.42 -22.24 12.98
CA ILE A 41 -3.93 -22.53 14.33
C ILE A 41 -4.18 -21.36 15.29
N LEU A 42 -3.89 -20.13 14.88
CA LEU A 42 -4.12 -18.93 15.71
C LEU A 42 -5.61 -18.75 16.01
N ARG A 43 -6.48 -18.91 15.00
CA ARG A 43 -7.93 -18.83 15.19
C ARG A 43 -8.44 -19.89 16.17
N LYS A 44 -7.95 -21.12 16.06
CA LYS A 44 -8.32 -22.21 16.95
C LYS A 44 -7.83 -21.98 18.38
N THR A 45 -6.59 -21.53 18.57
CA THR A 45 -6.03 -21.23 19.88
C THR A 45 -6.86 -20.18 20.65
N PHE A 46 -7.32 -19.16 19.95
CA PHE A 46 -8.09 -18.07 20.55
C PHE A 46 -9.61 -18.21 20.43
N GLU A 47 -10.12 -19.35 19.95
CA GLU A 47 -11.55 -19.54 19.67
C GLU A 47 -12.46 -19.31 20.89
N ASN A 48 -11.95 -19.62 22.09
CA ASN A 48 -12.69 -19.43 23.35
C ASN A 48 -12.36 -18.10 24.05
N ASN A 49 -11.37 -17.34 23.56
CA ASN A 49 -10.92 -16.11 24.18
C ASN A 49 -11.48 -14.85 23.50
N LEU A 50 -11.91 -14.98 22.26
CA LEU A 50 -12.40 -13.86 21.46
C LEU A 50 -13.80 -14.13 20.89
N PRO A 51 -14.61 -13.08 20.70
CA PRO A 51 -15.93 -13.22 20.06
C PRO A 51 -15.84 -13.87 18.68
N ARG A 52 -16.81 -14.72 18.34
CA ARG A 52 -16.83 -15.50 17.09
C ARG A 52 -16.71 -14.63 15.83
N ASN A 53 -17.36 -13.48 15.81
CA ASN A 53 -17.32 -12.53 14.71
C ASN A 53 -15.95 -11.86 14.51
N ILE A 54 -15.10 -11.86 15.51
CA ILE A 54 -13.70 -11.40 15.41
C ILE A 54 -12.81 -12.53 14.96
N ILE A 55 -12.86 -13.68 15.65
CA ILE A 55 -11.93 -14.78 15.38
C ILE A 55 -12.15 -15.43 14.01
N TRP A 56 -13.41 -15.51 13.56
CA TRP A 56 -13.76 -16.09 12.25
C TRP A 56 -14.08 -15.04 11.17
N ARG A 57 -13.68 -13.78 11.39
CA ARG A 57 -13.81 -12.74 10.37
C ARG A 57 -13.03 -13.13 9.12
N GLU A 58 -13.64 -12.96 7.96
CA GLU A 58 -12.95 -13.09 6.67
C GLU A 58 -11.86 -12.05 6.56
N LYS A 59 -10.75 -12.42 5.89
CA LYS A 59 -9.65 -11.50 5.65
C LYS A 59 -10.11 -10.42 4.67
N SER A 60 -10.12 -9.19 5.11
CA SER A 60 -10.22 -8.02 4.22
C SER A 60 -8.85 -7.40 3.99
N PRO A 61 -8.59 -6.79 2.84
CA PRO A 61 -7.41 -5.96 2.62
C PRO A 61 -7.30 -4.86 3.67
N MET A 62 -6.06 -4.43 3.95
CA MET A 62 -5.82 -3.41 4.98
C MET A 62 -6.53 -2.09 4.66
N GLN A 63 -6.59 -1.71 3.40
CA GLN A 63 -7.26 -0.50 2.94
C GLN A 63 -8.77 -0.53 3.22
N ASP A 64 -9.43 -1.70 3.15
CA ASP A 64 -10.84 -1.82 3.49
C ASP A 64 -11.05 -1.76 5.00
N GLY A 65 -10.17 -2.46 5.75
CA GLY A 65 -10.22 -2.47 7.21
C GLY A 65 -9.91 -1.12 7.87
N SER A 66 -9.08 -0.29 7.23
CA SER A 66 -8.75 1.07 7.67
C SER A 66 -9.69 2.14 7.12
N GLY A 67 -10.58 1.80 6.18
CA GLY A 67 -11.45 2.75 5.48
C GLY A 67 -10.75 3.55 4.38
N THR A 68 -9.45 3.32 4.14
CA THR A 68 -8.70 4.09 3.12
C THR A 68 -9.12 3.76 1.69
N ALA A 69 -9.77 2.63 1.45
CA ALA A 69 -10.37 2.32 0.14
C ALA A 69 -11.38 3.37 -0.33
N ASN A 70 -12.00 4.10 0.60
CA ASN A 70 -12.96 5.17 0.27
C ASN A 70 -12.30 6.51 -0.10
N LEU A 71 -10.99 6.66 0.05
CA LEU A 71 -10.27 7.91 -0.26
C LEU A 71 -10.41 8.28 -1.74
N THR A 72 -10.39 7.31 -2.64
CA THR A 72 -10.61 7.57 -4.08
C THR A 72 -11.96 8.26 -4.31
N ASN A 73 -13.05 7.76 -3.69
CA ASN A 73 -14.37 8.37 -3.80
C ASN A 73 -14.39 9.77 -3.18
N LEU A 74 -13.77 9.95 -2.02
CA LEU A 74 -13.66 11.25 -1.37
C LEU A 74 -12.97 12.26 -2.30
N PHE A 75 -11.81 11.92 -2.85
CA PHE A 75 -11.08 12.82 -3.74
C PHE A 75 -11.82 13.08 -5.07
N ASN A 76 -12.57 12.10 -5.57
CA ASN A 76 -13.44 12.32 -6.73
C ASN A 76 -14.56 13.32 -6.45
N THR A 77 -15.03 13.42 -5.21
CA THR A 77 -16.07 14.37 -4.80
C THR A 77 -15.52 15.78 -4.56
N ILE A 78 -14.38 15.90 -3.88
CA ILE A 78 -13.85 17.22 -3.48
C ILE A 78 -13.01 17.91 -4.55
N ILE A 79 -12.45 17.16 -5.51
CA ILE A 79 -11.66 17.71 -6.62
C ILE A 79 -12.53 17.66 -7.89
N THR A 80 -12.89 18.81 -8.44
CA THR A 80 -13.64 18.88 -9.69
C THR A 80 -12.78 18.46 -10.89
N ASP A 81 -13.40 18.05 -11.98
CA ASP A 81 -12.68 17.62 -13.19
C ASP A 81 -11.88 18.77 -13.80
N ASP A 82 -12.40 20.00 -13.75
CA ASP A 82 -11.70 21.20 -14.25
C ASP A 82 -10.43 21.48 -13.44
N VAL A 83 -10.52 21.42 -12.10
CA VAL A 83 -9.37 21.59 -11.21
C VAL A 83 -8.35 20.50 -11.45
N PHE A 84 -8.79 19.25 -11.58
CA PHE A 84 -7.92 18.13 -11.86
C PHE A 84 -7.19 18.28 -13.19
N SER A 85 -7.92 18.59 -14.26
CA SER A 85 -7.36 18.74 -15.61
C SER A 85 -6.32 19.86 -15.68
N ARG A 86 -6.64 21.02 -15.13
CA ARG A 86 -5.72 22.16 -15.06
C ARG A 86 -4.44 21.82 -14.29
N LYS A 87 -4.57 21.32 -13.06
CA LYS A 87 -3.42 21.01 -12.21
C LYS A 87 -2.55 19.88 -12.78
N ARG A 88 -3.17 18.88 -13.41
CA ARG A 88 -2.44 17.82 -14.10
C ARG A 88 -1.56 18.37 -15.23
N THR A 89 -2.09 19.30 -16.02
CA THR A 89 -1.33 19.96 -17.09
C THR A 89 -0.18 20.80 -16.52
N GLU A 90 -0.45 21.63 -15.52
CA GLU A 90 0.56 22.44 -14.84
C GLU A 90 1.72 21.59 -14.28
N ILE A 91 1.39 20.46 -13.62
CA ILE A 91 2.39 19.54 -13.06
C ILE A 91 3.21 18.86 -14.17
N LEU A 92 2.52 18.45 -15.25
CA LEU A 92 3.21 17.84 -16.38
C LEU A 92 4.20 18.80 -17.04
N GLU A 93 3.80 20.05 -17.25
CA GLU A 93 4.65 21.09 -17.86
C GLU A 93 5.81 21.49 -16.95
N LYS A 94 5.54 21.68 -15.65
CA LYS A 94 6.53 22.17 -14.70
C LYS A 94 7.48 21.10 -14.18
N ASP A 95 6.94 19.95 -13.82
CA ASP A 95 7.66 18.89 -13.12
C ASP A 95 7.92 17.65 -14.00
N GLY A 96 7.33 17.61 -15.22
CA GLY A 96 7.42 16.46 -16.12
C GLY A 96 6.72 15.20 -15.62
N VAL A 97 5.86 15.30 -14.59
CA VAL A 97 5.20 14.17 -13.92
C VAL A 97 3.76 14.04 -14.38
N TYR A 98 3.38 12.86 -14.85
CA TYR A 98 2.00 12.56 -15.25
C TYR A 98 1.16 12.07 -14.07
N ILE A 99 0.15 12.84 -13.68
CA ILE A 99 -0.79 12.51 -12.59
C ILE A 99 -1.99 11.75 -13.16
N ARG A 100 -2.29 10.56 -12.59
CA ARG A 100 -3.30 9.64 -13.12
C ARG A 100 -4.68 9.81 -12.55
N SER A 101 -4.80 10.22 -11.29
CA SER A 101 -6.07 10.31 -10.57
C SER A 101 -6.10 11.51 -9.64
N LYS A 102 -7.30 11.91 -9.22
CA LYS A 102 -7.51 12.99 -8.25
C LYS A 102 -6.86 12.66 -6.89
N GLU A 103 -6.89 11.41 -6.50
CA GLU A 103 -6.18 10.91 -5.30
C GLU A 103 -4.66 11.08 -5.45
N SER A 104 -4.09 10.67 -6.59
CA SER A 104 -2.67 10.87 -6.89
C SER A 104 -2.29 12.36 -6.92
N LEU A 105 -3.18 13.22 -7.40
CA LEU A 105 -2.98 14.67 -7.37
C LEU A 105 -2.84 15.18 -5.94
N HIS A 106 -3.76 14.79 -5.06
CA HIS A 106 -3.71 15.19 -3.65
C HIS A 106 -2.40 14.78 -2.99
N TYR A 107 -2.00 13.52 -3.13
CA TYR A 107 -0.74 13.04 -2.55
C TYR A 107 0.48 13.71 -3.15
N TYR A 108 0.47 13.98 -4.44
CA TYR A 108 1.56 14.72 -5.08
C TYR A 108 1.69 16.14 -4.52
N GLU A 109 0.58 16.86 -4.37
CA GLU A 109 0.59 18.20 -3.76
C GLU A 109 1.08 18.17 -2.30
N CYS A 110 0.66 17.19 -1.50
CA CYS A 110 1.16 17.00 -0.14
C CYS A 110 2.67 16.72 -0.12
N PHE A 111 3.14 15.84 -1.00
CA PHE A 111 4.56 15.54 -1.15
C PHE A 111 5.38 16.80 -1.49
N ARG A 112 4.87 17.62 -2.40
CA ARG A 112 5.53 18.85 -2.84
C ARG A 112 5.59 19.95 -1.78
N LYS A 113 4.68 19.96 -0.81
CA LYS A 113 4.73 20.88 0.34
C LYS A 113 5.92 20.62 1.26
N SER A 114 6.31 19.36 1.39
CA SER A 114 7.37 18.90 2.29
C SER A 114 8.71 18.62 1.59
N ASN A 115 8.70 18.53 0.26
CA ASN A 115 9.87 18.18 -0.53
C ASN A 115 10.04 19.18 -1.68
N SER A 116 11.20 19.80 -1.77
CA SER A 116 11.61 20.54 -2.96
C SER A 116 11.66 19.59 -4.18
N VAL A 117 11.68 20.17 -5.39
CA VAL A 117 11.96 19.40 -6.61
C VAL A 117 13.21 18.59 -6.34
N ILE A 118 13.12 17.27 -6.47
CA ILE A 118 14.30 16.43 -6.39
C ILE A 118 15.12 16.79 -7.63
N ASP A 119 16.16 17.56 -7.40
CA ASP A 119 17.25 17.74 -8.37
C ASP A 119 17.94 16.37 -8.47
N SER A 120 17.26 15.41 -9.06
CA SER A 120 17.81 14.08 -9.20
C SER A 120 18.65 14.07 -10.47
N LYS A 121 19.90 13.79 -10.29
CA LYS A 121 20.86 13.48 -11.35
C LYS A 121 20.60 12.08 -11.96
N SER A 122 19.38 11.56 -11.86
CA SER A 122 19.04 10.26 -12.39
C SER A 122 18.45 10.39 -13.79
N ASP A 123 19.16 9.88 -14.78
CA ASP A 123 18.67 9.82 -16.17
C ASP A 123 17.55 8.80 -16.39
N LYS A 124 17.23 8.00 -15.37
CA LYS A 124 16.19 6.96 -15.45
C LYS A 124 14.84 7.50 -15.01
N LYS A 125 13.85 7.45 -15.91
CA LYS A 125 12.47 7.87 -15.66
C LYS A 125 11.51 6.69 -15.71
N CYS A 126 10.42 6.79 -14.95
CA CYS A 126 9.34 5.82 -14.99
C CYS A 126 8.65 5.86 -16.37
N PRO A 127 8.49 4.71 -17.05
CA PRO A 127 7.84 4.69 -18.37
C PRO A 127 6.36 5.06 -18.32
N ASP A 128 5.74 5.01 -17.13
CA ASP A 128 4.32 5.25 -16.96
C ASP A 128 3.97 6.68 -16.52
N CYS A 129 4.73 7.25 -15.57
CA CYS A 129 4.40 8.56 -15.00
C CYS A 129 5.53 9.60 -15.15
N ASN A 130 6.61 9.24 -15.80
CA ASN A 130 7.80 10.07 -16.02
C ASN A 130 8.55 10.51 -14.75
N TYR A 131 8.13 10.02 -13.58
CA TYR A 131 8.83 10.32 -12.32
C TYR A 131 10.22 9.70 -12.33
N GLU A 132 11.19 10.44 -11.82
CA GLU A 132 12.56 9.98 -11.74
C GLU A 132 12.72 8.81 -10.78
N ILE A 133 13.49 7.82 -11.18
CA ILE A 133 13.72 6.59 -10.41
C ILE A 133 15.20 6.36 -10.19
N LYS A 134 15.54 5.80 -9.04
CA LYS A 134 16.92 5.37 -8.79
C LYS A 134 17.31 4.30 -9.81
N LEU A 135 18.56 4.34 -10.29
CA LEU A 135 19.10 3.44 -11.32
C LEU A 135 18.79 1.96 -11.08
N ASN A 136 18.85 1.50 -9.84
CA ASN A 136 18.65 0.10 -9.45
C ASN A 136 17.20 -0.19 -8.98
N SER A 137 16.28 0.76 -9.10
CA SER A 137 14.90 0.52 -8.66
C SER A 137 14.14 -0.29 -9.70
N LYS A 138 13.45 -1.34 -9.24
CA LYS A 138 12.56 -2.17 -10.07
C LYS A 138 11.11 -1.69 -10.02
N PHE A 139 10.80 -0.68 -9.21
CA PHE A 139 9.45 -0.12 -9.13
C PHE A 139 9.48 1.40 -8.98
N CYS A 140 8.41 2.05 -9.40
CA CYS A 140 8.21 3.48 -9.24
C CYS A 140 7.50 3.78 -7.92
N LYS A 141 8.15 4.56 -7.05
CA LYS A 141 7.54 5.00 -5.78
C LYS A 141 6.37 5.95 -5.97
N MET A 142 6.31 6.63 -7.12
CA MET A 142 5.27 7.61 -7.41
C MET A 142 3.97 6.96 -7.86
N CYS A 143 4.02 6.02 -8.80
CA CYS A 143 2.83 5.42 -9.41
C CYS A 143 2.68 3.91 -9.16
N GLY A 144 3.64 3.28 -8.49
CA GLY A 144 3.62 1.85 -8.21
C GLY A 144 3.96 0.94 -9.39
N LYS A 145 4.38 1.50 -10.55
CA LYS A 145 4.75 0.67 -11.72
C LYS A 145 5.82 -0.36 -11.35
N PHE A 146 5.55 -1.62 -11.68
CA PHE A 146 6.46 -2.75 -11.53
C PHE A 146 6.16 -3.78 -12.65
N PRO A 147 7.15 -4.46 -13.20
CA PRO A 147 8.56 -4.13 -13.10
C PRO A 147 8.93 -2.89 -13.93
N ILE A 148 10.01 -2.21 -13.55
CA ILE A 148 10.70 -1.23 -14.37
C ILE A 148 11.94 -1.93 -14.91
N ILE A 149 11.95 -2.12 -16.19
CA ILE A 149 13.03 -2.76 -16.95
C ILE A 149 14.02 -1.70 -17.41
#